data_fcd200b00273bd5c0bef2e015dc0dac7
#
_entry.id   fcd200b00273bd5c0bef2e015dc0dac7
#
_cell.length_a   1.000
_cell.length_b   1.000
_cell.length_c   1.000
_cell.angle_alpha   90.00
_cell.angle_beta   90.00
_cell.angle_gamma   90.00
#
_symmetry.space_group_name_H-M   'P 1'
#
loop_
_entity.id
_entity.type
_entity.pdbx_description
1 polymer ?
#
loop_
_entity_poly.entity_id
_entity_poly.type
_entity_poly.pdbx_seq_one_letter_code
_entity_poly.pdbx_strand_id
1 'polypeptide(L)'
;MAHGAICHIEFPTTDAEKTETSYEEVFGWAFSTAPGFDSYPMFRDPSGVGGAFSAGSKAEAPSQGGPIVHVEVDSIDATLRQIEQAGGKTMTPKTKISEEFGSFAVFLDNVGNRLGLWSSE
;
A
#
# COMPACT_ATOMS: atom_id res chain seq x y z
N MET A 1 -1.28 10.83 -24.03
CA MET A 1 -1.66 9.55 -23.41
C MET A 1 -0.49 8.59 -23.49
N ALA A 2 -0.14 7.95 -22.36
CA ALA A 2 1.05 7.09 -22.29
C ALA A 2 0.66 5.63 -22.50
N HIS A 3 0.58 5.23 -23.76
CA HIS A 3 0.25 3.84 -24.09
C HIS A 3 1.18 2.88 -23.38
N GLY A 4 0.59 1.93 -22.62
CA GLY A 4 1.35 0.94 -21.86
C GLY A 4 1.66 1.34 -20.42
N ALA A 5 1.27 2.55 -20.00
CA ALA A 5 1.50 2.99 -18.62
C ALA A 5 0.53 2.29 -17.65
N ILE A 6 1.00 2.05 -16.45
CA ILE A 6 0.13 1.56 -15.38
C ILE A 6 -0.74 2.72 -14.92
N CYS A 7 -2.05 2.58 -14.98
CA CYS A 7 -2.97 3.67 -14.69
C CYS A 7 -3.87 3.42 -13.48
N HIS A 8 -3.92 2.19 -12.98
CA HIS A 8 -4.83 1.85 -11.88
C HIS A 8 -4.35 0.59 -11.19
N ILE A 9 -4.35 0.59 -9.86
CA ILE A 9 -3.99 -0.57 -9.05
C ILE A 9 -5.17 -0.84 -8.12
N GLU A 10 -5.68 -2.06 -8.12
CA GLU A 10 -6.79 -2.42 -7.24
C GLU A 10 -6.35 -3.44 -6.20
N PHE A 11 -6.68 -3.15 -4.95
CA PHE A 11 -6.45 -4.07 -3.83
C PHE A 11 -7.80 -4.51 -3.26
N PRO A 12 -7.91 -5.75 -2.79
CA PRO A 12 -9.11 -6.16 -2.06
C PRO A 12 -9.09 -5.61 -0.63
N THR A 13 -10.27 -5.44 -0.04
CA THR A 13 -10.38 -5.13 1.38
C THR A 13 -11.67 -5.73 1.93
N THR A 14 -11.63 -6.09 3.21
CA THR A 14 -12.82 -6.51 3.95
C THR A 14 -13.40 -5.36 4.76
N ASP A 15 -12.70 -4.21 4.83
CA ASP A 15 -13.11 -3.06 5.60
C ASP A 15 -12.57 -1.80 4.94
N ALA A 16 -13.38 -1.20 4.07
CA ALA A 16 -12.97 -0.04 3.29
C ALA A 16 -12.59 1.16 4.16
N GLU A 17 -13.35 1.40 5.23
CA GLU A 17 -13.12 2.55 6.10
C GLU A 17 -11.80 2.42 6.87
N LYS A 18 -11.52 1.27 7.45
CA LYS A 18 -10.25 1.03 8.13
C LYS A 18 -9.06 1.12 7.20
N THR A 19 -9.21 0.60 5.99
CA THR A 19 -8.16 0.65 4.98
C THR A 19 -7.87 2.09 4.58
N GLU A 20 -8.90 2.86 4.28
CA GLU A 20 -8.76 4.27 3.93
C GLU A 20 -8.04 5.04 5.03
N THR A 21 -8.50 4.89 6.28
CA THR A 21 -7.89 5.56 7.43
C THR A 21 -6.41 5.21 7.57
N SER A 22 -6.09 3.92 7.45
CA SER A 22 -4.71 3.43 7.57
C SER A 22 -3.80 4.06 6.53
N TYR A 23 -4.22 4.06 5.26
CA TYR A 23 -3.37 4.57 4.18
C TYR A 23 -3.28 6.10 4.19
N GLU A 24 -4.33 6.80 4.63
CA GLU A 24 -4.26 8.24 4.84
C GLU A 24 -3.25 8.58 5.93
N GLU A 25 -3.30 7.88 7.06
CA GLU A 25 -2.41 8.16 8.19
C GLU A 25 -0.96 7.78 7.90
N VAL A 26 -0.74 6.62 7.29
CA VAL A 26 0.62 6.12 7.09
C VAL A 26 1.30 6.78 5.89
N PHE A 27 0.58 6.88 4.77
CA PHE A 27 1.19 7.32 3.51
C PHE A 27 0.69 8.67 3.00
N GLY A 28 -0.35 9.21 3.61
CA GLY A 28 -0.90 10.48 3.14
C GLY A 28 -1.59 10.40 1.79
N TRP A 29 -2.05 9.20 1.40
CA TRP A 29 -2.78 9.08 0.15
C TRP A 29 -4.12 9.81 0.23
N ALA A 30 -4.51 10.44 -0.87
CA ALA A 30 -5.80 11.13 -0.95
C ALA A 30 -6.87 10.15 -1.42
N PHE A 31 -8.00 10.12 -0.71
CA PHE A 31 -9.09 9.21 -1.03
C PHE A 31 -10.34 9.96 -1.46
N SER A 32 -11.12 9.34 -2.34
CA SER A 32 -12.42 9.84 -2.78
C SER A 32 -13.29 8.67 -3.20
N THR A 33 -14.62 8.89 -3.27
CA THR A 33 -15.54 7.90 -3.80
C THR A 33 -16.32 8.51 -4.94
N ALA A 34 -16.64 7.70 -5.95
CA ALA A 34 -17.51 8.12 -7.03
C ALA A 34 -18.97 7.93 -6.60
N PRO A 35 -19.90 8.75 -7.09
CA PRO A 35 -21.33 8.58 -6.79
C PRO A 35 -21.76 7.16 -7.18
N GLY A 36 -22.44 6.48 -6.24
CA GLY A 36 -22.89 5.11 -6.44
C GLY A 36 -21.85 4.03 -6.18
N PHE A 37 -20.62 4.39 -5.80
CA PHE A 37 -19.54 3.45 -5.57
C PHE A 37 -18.92 3.64 -4.18
N ASP A 38 -19.75 3.71 -3.15
CA ASP A 38 -19.31 4.00 -1.78
C ASP A 38 -18.40 2.94 -1.20
N SER A 39 -18.51 1.69 -1.66
CA SER A 39 -17.65 0.61 -1.17
C SER A 39 -16.40 0.40 -2.03
N TYR A 40 -16.05 1.41 -2.83
CA TYR A 40 -14.89 1.36 -3.70
C TYR A 40 -14.09 2.65 -3.53
N PRO A 41 -13.46 2.86 -2.35
CA PRO A 41 -12.68 4.08 -2.14
C PRO A 41 -11.47 4.11 -3.09
N MET A 42 -11.38 5.19 -3.84
CA MET A 42 -10.30 5.40 -4.79
C MET A 42 -9.22 6.26 -4.17
N PHE A 43 -7.98 5.90 -4.43
CA PHE A 43 -6.85 6.65 -3.90
C PHE A 43 -6.01 7.24 -5.02
N ARG A 44 -5.22 8.24 -4.64
CA ARG A 44 -4.18 8.80 -5.48
C ARG A 44 -2.96 9.01 -4.60
N ASP A 45 -1.83 8.48 -5.04
CA ASP A 45 -0.58 8.67 -4.33
C ASP A 45 0.04 10.04 -4.70
N PRO A 46 1.09 10.49 -4.00
CA PRO A 46 1.70 11.78 -4.30
C PRO A 46 2.27 11.91 -5.71
N SER A 47 2.59 10.80 -6.36
CA SER A 47 3.14 10.84 -7.73
C SER A 47 2.05 10.90 -8.79
N GLY A 48 0.79 10.71 -8.41
CA GLY A 48 -0.33 10.74 -9.33
C GLY A 48 -0.83 9.38 -9.77
N VAL A 49 -0.24 8.29 -9.27
CA VAL A 49 -0.75 6.94 -9.55
C VAL A 49 -2.03 6.73 -8.76
N GLY A 50 -3.06 6.25 -9.41
CA GLY A 50 -4.35 6.00 -8.80
C GLY A 50 -4.67 4.53 -8.66
N GLY A 51 -5.70 4.25 -7.87
CA GLY A 51 -6.19 2.91 -7.67
C GLY A 51 -7.38 2.91 -6.75
N ALA A 52 -7.72 1.75 -6.21
CA ALA A 52 -8.85 1.64 -5.31
C ALA A 52 -8.72 0.39 -4.43
N PHE A 53 -9.52 0.39 -3.38
CA PHE A 53 -9.72 -0.81 -2.56
C PHE A 53 -11.13 -1.31 -2.82
N SER A 54 -11.24 -2.57 -3.28
CA SER A 54 -12.52 -3.18 -3.60
C SER A 54 -13.09 -3.85 -2.35
N ALA A 55 -14.08 -3.24 -1.75
CA ALA A 55 -14.72 -3.77 -0.54
C ALA A 55 -15.55 -5.02 -0.87
N GLY A 56 -15.66 -5.90 0.10
CA GLY A 56 -16.37 -7.16 -0.09
C GLY A 56 -15.51 -8.29 -0.58
N SER A 57 -14.28 -8.01 -0.96
CA SER A 57 -13.32 -9.02 -1.38
C SER A 57 -12.33 -9.24 -0.25
N LYS A 58 -12.02 -10.49 0.07
CA LYS A 58 -10.98 -10.79 1.04
C LYS A 58 -9.62 -10.59 0.40
N ALA A 59 -8.69 -10.01 1.15
CA ALA A 59 -7.29 -10.12 0.78
C ALA A 59 -6.93 -11.61 0.84
N GLU A 60 -6.33 -12.12 -0.21
CA GLU A 60 -5.80 -13.48 -0.19
C GLU A 60 -4.73 -13.57 0.88
N ALA A 61 -4.55 -14.74 1.47
CA ALA A 61 -3.40 -14.98 2.33
C ALA A 61 -2.15 -14.56 1.55
N PRO A 62 -1.12 -13.99 2.22
CA PRO A 62 0.03 -13.45 1.50
C PRO A 62 0.52 -14.42 0.46
N SER A 63 0.43 -14.01 -0.80
CA SER A 63 0.78 -14.85 -1.93
C SER A 63 2.27 -15.19 -1.88
N GLN A 64 2.60 -16.42 -2.25
CA GLN A 64 3.99 -16.81 -2.44
C GLN A 64 4.53 -16.31 -3.77
N GLY A 65 3.69 -15.74 -4.60
CA GLY A 65 4.07 -15.16 -5.87
C GLY A 65 3.20 -13.96 -6.21
N GLY A 66 3.32 -13.44 -7.42
CA GLY A 66 2.59 -12.30 -7.88
C GLY A 66 3.29 -10.97 -7.60
N PRO A 67 2.78 -9.89 -8.14
CA PRO A 67 3.40 -8.57 -7.99
C PRO A 67 3.31 -8.05 -6.56
N ILE A 68 4.35 -7.33 -6.14
CA ILE A 68 4.35 -6.61 -4.88
C ILE A 68 4.54 -5.14 -5.19
N VAL A 69 3.56 -4.32 -4.81
CA VAL A 69 3.65 -2.87 -4.97
C VAL A 69 4.53 -2.31 -3.87
N HIS A 70 5.57 -1.58 -4.25
CA HIS A 70 6.47 -0.94 -3.29
C HIS A 70 6.16 0.55 -3.20
N VAL A 71 6.09 1.05 -1.97
CA VAL A 71 5.85 2.46 -1.69
C VAL A 71 7.16 3.08 -1.22
N GLU A 72 7.55 4.18 -1.85
CA GLU A 72 8.75 4.90 -1.44
C GLU A 72 8.48 5.71 -0.17
N VAL A 73 9.37 5.60 0.81
CA VAL A 73 9.26 6.30 2.08
C VAL A 73 10.62 6.88 2.47
N ASP A 74 10.59 7.88 3.34
CA ASP A 74 11.82 8.49 3.85
C ASP A 74 12.53 7.58 4.85
N SER A 75 11.78 6.96 5.75
CA SER A 75 12.31 6.07 6.77
C SER A 75 11.50 4.78 6.83
N ILE A 76 12.12 3.68 6.47
CA ILE A 76 11.46 2.37 6.54
C ILE A 76 11.10 2.03 7.97
N ASP A 77 12.02 2.21 8.91
CA ASP A 77 11.77 1.84 10.30
C ASP A 77 10.62 2.64 10.91
N ALA A 78 10.58 3.95 10.67
CA ALA A 78 9.50 4.79 11.17
C ALA A 78 8.16 4.39 10.54
N THR A 79 8.16 4.11 9.26
CA THR A 79 6.94 3.71 8.54
C THR A 79 6.42 2.36 9.03
N LEU A 80 7.31 1.39 9.27
CA LEU A 80 6.91 0.10 9.82
C LEU A 80 6.24 0.25 11.18
N ARG A 81 6.75 1.14 12.04
CA ARG A 81 6.11 1.41 13.33
C ARG A 81 4.69 1.97 13.14
N GLN A 82 4.52 2.89 12.21
CA GLN A 82 3.19 3.44 11.91
C GLN A 82 2.24 2.38 11.36
N ILE A 83 2.75 1.51 10.48
CA ILE A 83 1.96 0.40 9.93
C ILE A 83 1.47 -0.52 11.05
N GLU A 84 2.34 -0.86 11.98
CA GLU A 84 1.97 -1.73 13.11
C GLU A 84 0.96 -1.06 14.01
N GLN A 85 1.10 0.24 14.27
CA GLN A 85 0.13 1.00 15.05
C GLN A 85 -1.23 1.07 14.36
N ALA A 86 -1.26 1.02 13.03
CA ALA A 86 -2.48 1.05 12.25
C ALA A 86 -3.08 -0.34 12.02
N GLY A 87 -2.53 -1.37 12.65
CA GLY A 87 -3.06 -2.73 12.59
C GLY A 87 -2.39 -3.66 11.58
N GLY A 88 -1.36 -3.18 10.92
CA GLY A 88 -0.59 -4.00 9.99
C GLY A 88 0.51 -4.80 10.68
N LYS A 89 1.33 -5.46 9.89
CA LYS A 89 2.36 -6.34 10.42
C LYS A 89 3.60 -6.30 9.53
N THR A 90 4.77 -6.21 10.17
CA THR A 90 6.05 -6.32 9.46
C THR A 90 6.31 -7.78 9.10
N MET A 91 6.52 -8.06 7.82
CA MET A 91 6.87 -9.40 7.35
C MET A 91 8.37 -9.54 7.15
N THR A 92 8.99 -8.55 6.52
CA THR A 92 10.43 -8.50 6.33
C THR A 92 10.88 -7.12 6.81
N PRO A 93 11.74 -7.04 7.85
CA PRO A 93 12.20 -5.75 8.34
C PRO A 93 13.13 -5.07 7.33
N LYS A 94 13.53 -3.85 7.64
CA LYS A 94 14.43 -3.08 6.76
C LYS A 94 15.65 -3.94 6.40
N THR A 95 15.87 -4.12 5.11
CA THR A 95 16.96 -4.94 4.57
C THR A 95 17.69 -4.12 3.53
N LYS A 96 18.98 -3.92 3.71
CA LYS A 96 19.79 -3.18 2.76
C LYS A 96 20.01 -4.01 1.50
N ILE A 97 19.73 -3.41 0.35
CA ILE A 97 20.01 -4.02 -0.96
C ILE A 97 21.46 -3.72 -1.33
N SER A 98 21.82 -2.44 -1.38
CA SER A 98 23.16 -1.97 -1.71
C SER A 98 23.23 -0.46 -1.49
N GLU A 99 24.43 0.12 -1.59
CA GLU A 99 24.58 1.58 -1.54
C GLU A 99 23.80 2.24 -2.69
N GLU A 100 23.79 1.60 -3.85
CA GLU A 100 23.14 2.15 -5.02
C GLU A 100 21.61 1.96 -4.99
N PHE A 101 21.12 0.80 -4.54
CA PHE A 101 19.69 0.47 -4.62
C PHE A 101 18.94 0.62 -3.31
N GLY A 102 19.58 1.16 -2.26
CA GLY A 102 18.92 1.46 -1.01
C GLY A 102 18.47 0.25 -0.22
N SER A 103 17.33 0.36 0.42
CA SER A 103 16.79 -0.66 1.32
C SER A 103 15.31 -0.92 1.05
N PHE A 104 14.84 -2.07 1.47
CA PHE A 104 13.42 -2.43 1.34
C PHE A 104 12.90 -3.10 2.60
N ALA A 105 11.60 -3.22 2.67
CA ALA A 105 10.90 -4.00 3.69
C ALA A 105 9.61 -4.53 3.07
N VAL A 106 8.99 -5.50 3.73
CA VAL A 106 7.70 -6.04 3.30
C VAL A 106 6.77 -6.05 4.50
N PHE A 107 5.52 -5.67 4.28
CA PHE A 107 4.51 -5.63 5.35
C PHE A 107 3.17 -6.15 4.86
N LEU A 108 2.33 -6.51 5.83
CA LEU A 108 0.92 -6.73 5.57
C LEU A 108 0.16 -5.51 6.10
N ASP A 109 -0.78 -5.02 5.32
CA ASP A 109 -1.64 -3.94 5.80
C ASP A 109 -2.68 -4.48 6.79
N ASN A 110 -3.57 -3.63 7.28
CA ASN A 110 -4.52 -4.00 8.32
C ASN A 110 -5.63 -4.95 7.85
N VAL A 111 -5.67 -5.28 6.57
CA VAL A 111 -6.63 -6.25 6.03
C VAL A 111 -5.93 -7.42 5.32
N GLY A 112 -4.60 -7.48 5.39
CA GLY A 112 -3.82 -8.61 4.91
C GLY A 112 -3.23 -8.47 3.52
N ASN A 113 -3.28 -7.30 2.91
CA ASN A 113 -2.57 -7.07 1.64
C ASN A 113 -1.07 -6.97 1.88
N ARG A 114 -0.30 -7.57 0.99
CA ARG A 114 1.15 -7.58 1.07
C ARG A 114 1.74 -6.52 0.16
N LEU A 115 2.45 -5.57 0.74
CA LEU A 115 3.14 -4.53 0.00
C LEU A 115 4.59 -4.42 0.47
N GLY A 116 5.38 -3.69 -0.28
CA GLY A 116 6.75 -3.39 0.09
C GLY A 116 6.96 -1.92 0.37
N LEU A 117 8.02 -1.63 1.08
CA LEU A 117 8.54 -0.28 1.27
C LEU A 117 9.91 -0.20 0.63
N TRP A 118 10.24 0.95 0.11
CA TRP A 118 11.58 1.20 -0.41
C TRP A 118 12.07 2.58 0.04
N SER A 119 13.35 2.66 0.34
CA SER A 119 14.00 3.91 0.68
C SER A 119 15.41 3.91 0.11
N SER A 120 15.89 5.09 -0.25
CA SER A 120 17.26 5.24 -0.73
C SER A 120 18.29 5.03 0.38
N GLU A 121 17.85 5.00 1.63
CA GLU A 121 18.76 4.87 2.78
C GLU A 121 18.78 3.49 3.41
#